data_67885662d7380fd8ba4c11dcf4fa4f93
#
_entry.id   67885662d7380fd8ba4c11dcf4fa4f93
#
_cell.length_a   1.000
_cell.length_b   1.000
_cell.length_c   1.000
_cell.angle_alpha   90.00
_cell.angle_beta   90.00
_cell.angle_gamma   90.00
#
_symmetry.space_group_name_H-M   'P 1'
#
loop_
_entity.id
_entity.type
_entity.pdbx_description
1 polymer ?
#
loop_
_entity_poly.entity_id
_entity_poly.type
_entity_poly.pdbx_seq_one_letter_code
_entity_poly.pdbx_strand_id
1 'polypeptide(L)'
;MVIDASAIVAIAFNEPEAKRFRERIADDPIRLISAATVLETAMVIETRLGEAGGGEFDLWLHKANVEVVAVTADHADQARRAWRRYGKGRHPAGLNFGDCFSYALASLTGEPLLFKGNNFAQTDIRAA
;
A
#
# COMPACT_ATOMS: atom_id res chain seq x y z
N MET A 1 0.19 10.62 3.33
CA MET A 1 -0.05 9.19 3.65
C MET A 1 0.73 8.27 2.74
N VAL A 2 1.01 7.06 3.20
CA VAL A 2 1.43 5.95 2.35
C VAL A 2 0.17 5.15 1.95
N ILE A 3 0.14 4.63 0.72
CA ILE A 3 -1.02 3.89 0.19
C ILE A 3 -0.61 2.43 -0.02
N ASP A 4 -1.34 1.52 0.62
CA ASP A 4 -1.14 0.07 0.44
C ASP A 4 -1.89 -0.46 -0.78
N ALA A 5 -1.43 -1.59 -1.32
CA ALA A 5 -2.09 -2.28 -2.43
C ALA A 5 -3.57 -2.57 -2.15
N SER A 6 -3.93 -2.96 -0.93
CA SER A 6 -5.30 -3.26 -0.55
C SER A 6 -6.27 -2.09 -0.73
N ALA A 7 -5.81 -0.87 -0.50
CA ALA A 7 -6.63 0.33 -0.70
C ALA A 7 -6.86 0.61 -2.19
N ILE A 8 -5.82 0.48 -3.02
CA ILE A 8 -5.93 0.70 -4.47
C ILE A 8 -6.78 -0.38 -5.13
N VAL A 9 -6.60 -1.63 -4.75
CA VAL A 9 -7.41 -2.76 -5.24
C VAL A 9 -8.89 -2.53 -4.89
N ALA A 10 -9.20 -2.08 -3.68
CA ALA A 10 -10.56 -1.74 -3.29
C ALA A 10 -11.16 -0.63 -4.17
N ILE A 11 -10.36 0.37 -4.52
CA ILE A 11 -10.78 1.45 -5.43
C ILE A 11 -10.99 0.92 -6.86
N ALA A 12 -10.04 0.15 -7.38
CA ALA A 12 -10.07 -0.38 -8.74
C ALA A 12 -11.27 -1.30 -8.99
N PHE A 13 -11.65 -2.11 -8.00
CA PHE A 13 -12.79 -3.04 -8.09
C PHE A 13 -14.06 -2.50 -7.46
N ASN A 14 -14.10 -1.20 -7.15
CA ASN A 14 -15.27 -0.50 -6.59
C ASN A 14 -15.88 -1.22 -5.38
N GLU A 15 -15.03 -1.66 -4.47
CA GLU A 15 -15.43 -2.29 -3.22
C GLU A 15 -16.10 -1.25 -2.28
N PRO A 16 -16.80 -1.67 -1.21
CA PRO A 16 -17.55 -0.75 -0.32
C PRO A 16 -16.73 0.43 0.22
N GLU A 17 -15.44 0.24 0.46
CA GLU A 17 -14.54 1.28 0.98
C GLU A 17 -14.02 2.26 -0.09
N ALA A 18 -14.22 1.98 -1.37
CA ALA A 18 -13.62 2.70 -2.50
C ALA A 18 -13.87 4.22 -2.44
N LYS A 19 -15.11 4.63 -2.16
CA LYS A 19 -15.45 6.05 -2.06
C LYS A 19 -14.65 6.73 -0.96
N ARG A 20 -14.67 6.17 0.24
CA ARG A 20 -13.94 6.69 1.39
C ARG A 20 -12.44 6.79 1.12
N PHE A 21 -11.85 5.77 0.49
CA PHE A 21 -10.42 5.78 0.16
C PHE A 21 -10.07 6.86 -0.87
N ARG A 22 -10.90 7.04 -1.91
CA ARG A 22 -10.71 8.13 -2.88
C ARG A 22 -10.74 9.50 -2.21
N GLU A 23 -11.70 9.74 -1.33
CA GLU A 23 -11.83 11.00 -0.59
C GLU A 23 -10.59 11.23 0.30
N ARG A 24 -10.15 10.23 1.05
CA ARG A 24 -8.95 10.32 1.91
C ARG A 24 -7.69 10.65 1.10
N ILE A 25 -7.51 10.01 -0.05
CA ILE A 25 -6.36 10.28 -0.94
C ILE A 25 -6.44 11.69 -1.49
N ALA A 26 -7.63 12.14 -1.91
CA ALA A 26 -7.81 13.49 -2.46
C ALA A 26 -7.51 14.59 -1.44
N ASP A 27 -7.83 14.37 -0.18
CA ASP A 27 -7.67 15.34 0.90
C ASP A 27 -6.23 15.43 1.45
N ASP A 28 -5.40 14.40 1.25
CA ASP A 28 -4.04 14.40 1.78
C ASP A 28 -3.06 15.02 0.76
N PRO A 29 -2.26 16.03 1.15
CA PRO A 29 -1.27 16.64 0.25
C PRO A 29 -0.07 15.73 -0.02
N ILE A 30 0.20 14.73 0.83
CA ILE A 30 1.32 13.79 0.70
C ILE A 30 0.76 12.41 0.34
N ARG A 31 1.13 11.90 -0.84
CA ARG A 31 0.64 10.63 -1.37
C ARG A 31 1.81 9.80 -1.85
N LEU A 32 2.19 8.79 -1.08
CA LEU A 32 3.37 7.94 -1.32
C LEU A 32 2.95 6.49 -1.54
N ILE A 33 3.65 5.82 -2.41
CA ILE A 33 3.53 4.37 -2.61
C ILE A 33 4.92 3.76 -2.83
N SER A 34 5.19 2.61 -2.22
CA SER A 34 6.43 1.88 -2.50
C SER A 34 6.44 1.35 -3.94
N ALA A 35 7.58 1.40 -4.61
CA ALA A 35 7.74 0.78 -5.93
C ALA A 35 7.40 -0.71 -5.92
N ALA A 36 7.67 -1.43 -4.83
CA ALA A 36 7.27 -2.82 -4.66
C ALA A 36 5.74 -2.98 -4.58
N THR A 37 5.06 -2.05 -3.92
CA THR A 37 3.60 -2.03 -3.80
C THR A 37 2.95 -1.71 -5.16
N VAL A 38 3.58 -0.87 -5.99
CA VAL A 38 3.12 -0.62 -7.37
C VAL A 38 3.11 -1.90 -8.17
N LEU A 39 4.20 -2.68 -8.11
CA LEU A 39 4.28 -3.98 -8.81
C LEU A 39 3.21 -4.95 -8.31
N GLU A 40 3.08 -5.11 -7.00
CA GLU A 40 2.06 -5.98 -6.39
C GLU A 40 0.65 -5.60 -6.85
N THR A 41 0.32 -4.32 -6.80
CA THR A 41 -0.98 -3.78 -7.21
C THR A 41 -1.23 -4.02 -8.69
N ALA A 42 -0.24 -3.75 -9.55
CA ALA A 42 -0.33 -3.99 -10.99
C ALA A 42 -0.59 -5.46 -11.28
N MET A 43 0.10 -6.38 -10.62
CA MET A 43 -0.11 -7.83 -10.79
C MET A 43 -1.54 -8.24 -10.46
N VAL A 44 -2.11 -7.70 -9.38
CA VAL A 44 -3.51 -7.99 -8.99
C VAL A 44 -4.50 -7.44 -10.01
N ILE A 45 -4.32 -6.19 -10.43
CA ILE A 45 -5.22 -5.51 -11.38
C ILE A 45 -5.15 -6.20 -12.74
N GLU A 46 -3.96 -6.45 -13.27
CA GLU A 46 -3.80 -7.07 -14.60
C GLU A 46 -4.27 -8.51 -14.64
N THR A 47 -4.19 -9.25 -13.54
CA THR A 47 -4.77 -10.59 -13.44
C THR A 47 -6.27 -10.59 -13.71
N ARG A 48 -6.99 -9.56 -13.27
CA ARG A 48 -8.44 -9.45 -13.47
C ARG A 48 -8.84 -8.65 -14.72
N LEU A 49 -8.11 -7.57 -15.02
CA LEU A 49 -8.49 -6.56 -16.02
C LEU A 49 -7.53 -6.49 -17.23
N GLY A 50 -6.49 -7.33 -17.25
CA GLY A 50 -5.50 -7.33 -18.32
C GLY A 50 -4.61 -6.09 -18.33
N GLU A 51 -3.76 -5.98 -19.36
CA GLU A 51 -2.82 -4.86 -19.50
C GLU A 51 -3.51 -3.49 -19.57
N ALA A 52 -4.72 -3.42 -20.12
CA ALA A 52 -5.50 -2.19 -20.15
C ALA A 52 -5.80 -1.67 -18.74
N GLY A 53 -6.14 -2.55 -17.81
CA GLY A 53 -6.34 -2.18 -16.41
C GLY A 53 -5.05 -1.69 -15.74
N GLY A 54 -3.92 -2.30 -16.06
CA GLY A 54 -2.60 -1.84 -15.61
C GLY A 54 -2.28 -0.44 -16.12
N GLY A 55 -2.56 -0.15 -17.40
CA GLY A 55 -2.39 1.18 -17.97
C GLY A 55 -3.28 2.24 -17.32
N GLU A 56 -4.52 1.89 -16.97
CA GLU A 56 -5.41 2.78 -16.21
C GLU A 56 -4.88 3.05 -14.80
N PHE A 57 -4.30 2.06 -14.16
CA PHE A 57 -3.65 2.21 -12.85
C PHE A 57 -2.45 3.17 -12.93
N ASP A 58 -1.58 3.01 -13.92
CA ASP A 58 -0.45 3.92 -14.14
C ASP A 58 -0.91 5.36 -14.35
N LEU A 59 -1.96 5.55 -15.16
CA LEU A 59 -2.55 6.86 -15.40
C LEU A 59 -3.16 7.46 -14.11
N TRP A 60 -3.80 6.63 -13.30
CA TRP A 60 -4.35 7.07 -12.02
C TRP A 60 -3.27 7.54 -11.05
N LEU A 61 -2.16 6.80 -10.93
CA LEU A 61 -1.01 7.22 -10.11
C LEU A 61 -0.52 8.62 -10.51
N HIS A 62 -0.40 8.86 -11.81
CA HIS A 62 0.02 10.15 -12.34
C HIS A 62 -1.00 11.26 -12.04
N LYS A 63 -2.27 11.05 -12.35
CA LYS A 63 -3.33 12.04 -12.14
C LYS A 63 -3.57 12.36 -10.67
N ALA A 64 -3.43 11.38 -9.79
CA ALA A 64 -3.57 11.57 -8.35
C ALA A 64 -2.30 12.12 -7.68
N ASN A 65 -1.24 12.40 -8.46
CA ASN A 65 0.05 12.84 -7.94
C ASN A 65 0.58 11.95 -6.82
N VAL A 66 0.53 10.64 -7.03
CA VAL A 66 1.11 9.66 -6.10
C VAL A 66 2.59 9.50 -6.42
N GLU A 67 3.45 9.79 -5.46
CA GLU A 67 4.89 9.60 -5.59
C GLU A 67 5.26 8.14 -5.41
N VAL A 68 5.89 7.54 -6.41
CA VAL A 68 6.43 6.19 -6.33
C VAL A 68 7.84 6.28 -5.71
N VAL A 69 8.00 5.69 -4.54
CA VAL A 69 9.24 5.74 -3.77
C VAL A 69 10.05 4.46 -4.00
N ALA A 70 11.31 4.63 -4.40
CA ALA A 70 12.21 3.51 -4.64
C ALA A 70 12.43 2.68 -3.37
N VAL A 71 12.53 1.36 -3.52
CA VAL A 71 12.93 0.47 -2.44
C VAL A 71 14.44 0.52 -2.28
N THR A 72 14.90 1.03 -1.16
CA THR A 72 16.32 1.08 -0.79
C THR A 72 16.71 -0.06 0.15
N ALA A 73 18.02 -0.18 0.43
CA ALA A 73 18.51 -1.12 1.45
C ALA A 73 17.87 -0.85 2.82
N ASP A 74 17.68 0.42 3.19
CA ASP A 74 17.02 0.79 4.45
C ASP A 74 15.56 0.34 4.48
N HIS A 75 14.85 0.45 3.35
CA HIS A 75 13.47 -0.08 3.22
C HIS A 75 13.45 -1.60 3.41
N ALA A 76 14.39 -2.32 2.81
CA ALA A 76 14.48 -3.77 2.95
C ALA A 76 14.76 -4.19 4.40
N ASP A 77 15.65 -3.48 5.09
CA ASP A 77 15.93 -3.74 6.51
C ASP A 77 14.72 -3.48 7.40
N GLN A 78 14.02 -2.38 7.18
CA GLN A 78 12.81 -2.04 7.93
C GLN A 78 11.67 -3.04 7.64
N ALA A 79 11.54 -3.47 6.39
CA ALA A 79 10.58 -4.51 6.01
C ALA A 79 10.87 -5.84 6.71
N ARG A 80 12.15 -6.22 6.83
CA ARG A 80 12.56 -7.42 7.57
C ARG A 80 12.20 -7.31 9.05
N ARG A 81 12.40 -6.14 9.67
CA ARG A 81 12.01 -5.89 11.07
C ARG A 81 10.51 -6.02 11.25
N ALA A 82 9.71 -5.49 10.30
CA ALA A 82 8.27 -5.64 10.29
C ALA A 82 7.85 -7.12 10.24
N TRP A 83 8.46 -7.89 9.35
CA TRP A 83 8.19 -9.32 9.23
C TRP A 83 8.55 -10.09 10.51
N ARG A 84 9.70 -9.81 11.13
CA ARG A 84 10.09 -10.45 12.39
C ARG A 84 9.08 -10.20 13.50
N ARG A 85 8.53 -9.00 13.57
CA ARG A 85 7.62 -8.56 14.63
C ARG A 85 6.17 -8.91 14.35
N TYR A 86 5.71 -8.74 13.12
CA TYR A 86 4.30 -8.81 12.74
C TYR A 86 3.99 -9.80 11.62
N GLY A 87 4.96 -10.55 11.15
CA GLY A 87 4.84 -11.41 9.99
C GLY A 87 3.86 -12.56 10.15
N LYS A 88 3.35 -13.03 9.02
CA LYS A 88 2.49 -14.22 8.96
C LYS A 88 3.21 -15.44 9.55
N GLY A 89 2.52 -16.14 10.45
CA GLY A 89 3.08 -17.26 11.21
C GLY A 89 3.88 -16.84 12.46
N ARG A 90 4.02 -15.54 12.72
CA ARG A 90 4.77 -15.00 13.86
C ARG A 90 3.92 -14.14 14.78
N HIS A 91 2.93 -13.44 14.23
CA HIS A 91 2.08 -12.51 14.95
C HIS A 91 0.68 -12.51 14.32
N PRO A 92 -0.40 -12.24 15.12
CA PRO A 92 -1.78 -12.20 14.60
C PRO A 92 -2.00 -11.19 13.47
N ALA A 93 -1.22 -10.11 13.39
CA ALA A 93 -1.25 -9.15 12.27
C ALA A 93 -1.02 -9.83 10.92
N GLY A 94 -0.16 -10.86 10.89
CA GLY A 94 0.02 -11.72 9.74
C GLY A 94 0.52 -11.02 8.48
N LEU A 95 1.44 -10.04 8.63
CA LEU A 95 1.96 -9.31 7.48
C LEU A 95 2.62 -10.27 6.49
N ASN A 96 2.23 -10.19 5.23
CA ASN A 96 2.85 -10.92 4.13
C ASN A 96 4.03 -10.12 3.56
N PHE A 97 4.69 -10.68 2.53
CA PHE A 97 5.83 -10.03 1.87
C PHE A 97 5.50 -8.61 1.37
N GLY A 98 4.38 -8.43 0.67
CA GLY A 98 3.96 -7.13 0.14
C GLY A 98 3.66 -6.12 1.23
N ASP A 99 2.97 -6.53 2.29
CA ASP A 99 2.62 -5.68 3.43
C ASP A 99 3.86 -5.05 4.08
N CYS A 100 4.96 -5.79 4.12
CA CYS A 100 6.19 -5.33 4.75
C CYS A 100 6.78 -4.09 4.06
N PHE A 101 6.60 -3.93 2.75
CA PHE A 101 7.06 -2.73 2.03
C PHE A 101 6.21 -1.49 2.33
N SER A 102 4.90 -1.65 2.41
CA SER A 102 4.00 -0.56 2.83
C SER A 102 4.30 -0.13 4.26
N TYR A 103 4.48 -1.09 5.16
CA TYR A 103 4.90 -0.82 6.54
C TYR A 103 6.23 -0.06 6.59
N ALA A 104 7.25 -0.55 5.86
CA ALA A 104 8.57 0.06 5.87
C ALA A 104 8.53 1.52 5.41
N LEU A 105 7.82 1.83 4.33
CA LEU A 105 7.69 3.19 3.84
C LEU A 105 6.97 4.09 4.85
N ALA A 106 5.87 3.63 5.43
CA ALA A 106 5.14 4.38 6.44
C ALA A 106 6.00 4.63 7.69
N SER A 107 6.72 3.61 8.16
CA SER A 107 7.61 3.72 9.32
C SER A 107 8.76 4.70 9.10
N LEU A 108 9.43 4.62 7.94
CA LEU A 108 10.59 5.46 7.64
C LEU A 108 10.22 6.92 7.34
N THR A 109 9.03 7.17 6.79
CA THR A 109 8.56 8.53 6.49
C THR A 109 7.80 9.19 7.64
N GLY A 110 7.32 8.40 8.61
CA GLY A 110 6.43 8.88 9.68
C GLY A 110 5.00 9.16 9.20
N GLU A 111 4.68 8.80 7.95
CA GLU A 111 3.35 9.01 7.38
C GLU A 111 2.37 7.90 7.81
N PRO A 112 1.07 8.24 7.93
CA PRO A 112 0.06 7.22 8.17
C PRO A 112 -0.12 6.33 6.94
N LEU A 113 -0.66 5.13 7.14
CA LEU A 113 -0.89 4.13 6.09
C LEU A 113 -2.38 3.98 5.79
N LEU A 114 -2.75 4.10 4.53
CA LEU A 114 -4.09 3.80 4.04
C LEU A 114 -4.15 2.34 3.58
N PHE A 115 -5.02 1.55 4.18
CA PHE A 115 -5.17 0.12 3.93
C PHE A 115 -6.60 -0.37 4.15
N LYS A 116 -6.90 -1.53 3.58
CA LYS A 116 -8.12 -2.31 3.85
C LYS A 116 -7.76 -3.54 4.67
N GLY A 117 -8.65 -3.91 5.61
CA GLY A 117 -8.51 -5.11 6.43
C GLY A 117 -7.91 -4.86 7.81
N ASN A 118 -7.55 -5.96 8.50
CA ASN A 118 -7.16 -5.93 9.90
C ASN A 118 -5.66 -6.13 10.14
N ASN A 119 -4.87 -6.43 9.10
CA ASN A 119 -3.47 -6.77 9.29
C ASN A 119 -2.68 -5.63 9.92
N PHE A 120 -2.66 -4.48 9.27
CA PHE A 120 -1.94 -3.30 9.79
C PHE A 120 -2.55 -2.71 11.06
N ALA A 121 -3.86 -2.91 11.27
CA ALA A 121 -4.53 -2.44 12.49
C ALA A 121 -3.98 -3.08 13.77
N GLN A 122 -3.31 -4.22 13.67
CA GLN A 122 -2.68 -4.92 14.77
C GLN A 122 -1.19 -4.61 14.92
N THR A 123 -0.69 -3.62 14.19
CA THR A 123 0.68 -3.14 14.25
C THR A 123 0.74 -1.76 14.92
N ASP A 124 1.95 -1.22 15.04
CA ASP A 124 2.17 0.14 15.56
C ASP A 124 2.05 1.23 14.48
N ILE A 125 1.71 0.89 13.24
CA ILE A 125 1.50 1.86 12.17
C ILE A 125 0.20 2.63 12.39
N ARG A 126 0.28 3.95 12.29
CA ARG A 126 -0.89 4.81 12.36
C ARG A 126 -1.72 4.69 11.07
N ALA A 127 -3.00 4.43 11.22
CA ALA A 127 -3.93 4.40 10.07
C ALA A 127 -4.21 5.82 9.55
N ALA A 128 -4.30 5.91 8.24
CA ALA A 128 -4.68 7.15 7.56
C ALA A 128 -6.20 7.39 7.59
#